data_0102916628807ac9f9c3b29ceb373b7c
#
_entry.id   0102916628807ac9f9c3b29ceb373b7c
#
_cell.length_a   1.000
_cell.length_b   1.000
_cell.length_c   1.000
_cell.angle_alpha   90.00
_cell.angle_beta   90.00
_cell.angle_gamma   90.00
#
_symmetry.space_group_name_H-M   'P 1'
#
loop_
_entity.id
_entity.type
_entity.pdbx_description
1 polymer ?
#
loop_
_entity_poly.entity_id
_entity_poly.type
_entity_poly.pdbx_seq_one_letter_code
_entity_poly.pdbx_strand_id
1 'polypeptide(L)'
;VHSQRIKSLWPDVRDVLKQKRLDIGTIRLQDSGPGTLRVKISKPEAMQIALEAVGTLSKPVVSLAQAGAEDLKISSDGDDLLISLSDAEVLATDERTMRQSLEIIRRRVDEVGTREPTIQRQGVDRILIQVPGIGSATELKALIGTTAQLTFQAVIGKNSSSGPSSAFGTQVLPALDEEGMFYTLESAAVVTGEQLVDAQPSFDQNGRPAVNFRFNPTGARKFGDYTAENIGSPFAIVLDQEVISAPVIQSHIPGGSGIITGNFTVEESTNLAILLRAGALPAGLEFLEERTIGPELGADSIKAGKLACVVAFAAVLAFMFLSYGMFGLFANVALIINVFLIFGLLSAIGATLTLP
;
A
#
# COMPACT_ATOMS: atom_id res chain seq x y z
N VAL A 1 -5.78 -6.92 8.83
CA VAL A 1 -4.60 -7.79 8.69
C VAL A 1 -4.84 -9.10 9.44
N HIS A 2 -5.00 -9.11 10.78
CA HIS A 2 -5.13 -10.32 11.59
C HIS A 2 -6.29 -11.21 11.14
N SER A 3 -7.48 -10.63 10.93
CA SER A 3 -8.66 -11.38 10.46
C SER A 3 -8.47 -12.00 9.08
N GLN A 4 -7.78 -11.30 8.17
CA GLN A 4 -7.47 -11.85 6.84
C GLN A 4 -6.49 -13.01 6.94
N ARG A 5 -5.44 -12.88 7.76
CA ARG A 5 -4.45 -13.94 7.98
C ARG A 5 -5.09 -15.20 8.56
N ILE A 6 -5.96 -15.04 9.56
CA ILE A 6 -6.71 -16.20 10.12
C ILE A 6 -7.64 -16.83 9.08
N LYS A 7 -8.36 -16.03 8.31
CA LYS A 7 -9.24 -16.55 7.25
C LYS A 7 -8.45 -17.29 6.15
N SER A 8 -7.25 -16.83 5.82
CA SER A 8 -6.40 -17.48 4.82
C SER A 8 -5.87 -18.85 5.26
N LEU A 9 -5.89 -19.17 6.56
CA LEU A 9 -5.52 -20.49 7.07
C LEU A 9 -6.64 -21.54 6.93
N TRP A 10 -7.87 -21.12 6.65
CA TRP A 10 -8.99 -22.03 6.57
C TRP A 10 -8.82 -23.19 5.57
N PRO A 11 -8.32 -22.99 4.34
CA PRO A 11 -8.05 -24.09 3.42
C PRO A 11 -7.11 -25.14 4.02
N ASP A 12 -6.00 -24.71 4.64
CA ASP A 12 -5.01 -25.60 5.24
C ASP A 12 -5.59 -26.36 6.43
N VAL A 13 -6.28 -25.65 7.33
CA VAL A 13 -6.99 -26.24 8.48
C VAL A 13 -8.01 -27.27 8.01
N ARG A 14 -8.81 -26.92 7.02
CA ARG A 14 -9.80 -27.82 6.44
C ARG A 14 -9.18 -29.08 5.86
N ASP A 15 -8.06 -28.94 5.14
CA ASP A 15 -7.43 -30.07 4.46
C ASP A 15 -6.74 -31.01 5.46
N VAL A 16 -6.10 -30.49 6.51
CA VAL A 16 -5.54 -31.29 7.60
C VAL A 16 -6.65 -32.03 8.36
N LEU A 17 -7.74 -31.34 8.70
CA LEU A 17 -8.88 -31.97 9.38
C LEU A 17 -9.59 -33.00 8.50
N LYS A 18 -9.68 -32.78 7.17
CA LYS A 18 -10.25 -33.77 6.24
C LYS A 18 -9.44 -35.08 6.19
N GLN A 19 -8.12 -35.00 6.32
CA GLN A 19 -7.28 -36.21 6.39
C GLN A 19 -7.61 -37.08 7.61
N LYS A 20 -8.12 -36.49 8.69
CA LYS A 20 -8.54 -37.15 9.93
C LYS A 20 -10.04 -37.38 10.03
N ARG A 21 -10.78 -37.29 8.90
CA ARG A 21 -12.26 -37.35 8.87
C ARG A 21 -12.85 -38.60 9.49
N LEU A 22 -12.18 -39.73 9.40
CA LEU A 22 -12.66 -41.01 10.00
C LEU A 22 -12.71 -40.93 11.52
N ASP A 23 -11.76 -40.22 12.12
CA ASP A 23 -11.64 -40.09 13.57
C ASP A 23 -12.52 -38.97 14.11
N ILE A 24 -12.49 -37.77 13.50
CA ILE A 24 -13.14 -36.54 13.99
C ILE A 24 -14.57 -36.34 13.44
N GLY A 25 -14.93 -37.04 12.37
CA GLY A 25 -16.22 -36.91 11.70
C GLY A 25 -16.32 -35.75 10.73
N THR A 26 -17.48 -35.09 10.70
CA THR A 26 -17.70 -33.92 9.83
C THR A 26 -17.25 -32.62 10.51
N ILE A 27 -16.70 -31.71 9.72
CA ILE A 27 -16.28 -30.39 10.17
C ILE A 27 -17.15 -29.30 9.53
N ARG A 28 -17.49 -28.28 10.30
CA ARG A 28 -18.25 -27.12 9.83
C ARG A 28 -17.63 -25.85 10.35
N LEU A 29 -17.28 -24.96 9.43
CA LEU A 29 -16.88 -23.60 9.78
C LEU A 29 -18.10 -22.87 10.34
N GLN A 30 -17.96 -22.27 11.50
CA GLN A 30 -18.96 -21.40 12.12
C GLN A 30 -18.54 -19.93 11.95
N ASP A 31 -19.52 -19.05 11.95
CA ASP A 31 -19.25 -17.62 12.01
C ASP A 31 -18.65 -17.29 13.38
N SER A 32 -17.48 -16.69 13.35
CA SER A 32 -16.72 -16.33 14.55
C SER A 32 -16.33 -14.87 14.48
N GLY A 33 -16.13 -14.26 15.63
CA GLY A 33 -15.67 -12.88 15.71
C GLY A 33 -14.35 -12.64 14.94
N PRO A 34 -14.02 -11.39 14.69
CA PRO A 34 -12.81 -11.03 13.95
C PRO A 34 -11.56 -11.59 14.65
N GLY A 35 -10.69 -12.26 13.87
CA GLY A 35 -9.41 -12.78 14.37
C GLY A 35 -9.45 -14.18 14.96
N THR A 36 -10.56 -14.91 14.87
CA THR A 36 -10.67 -16.30 15.33
C THR A 36 -11.39 -17.14 14.27
N LEU A 37 -10.89 -18.34 14.00
CA LEU A 37 -11.60 -19.38 13.26
C LEU A 37 -12.25 -20.33 14.27
N ARG A 38 -13.57 -20.54 14.13
CA ARG A 38 -14.33 -21.50 14.92
C ARG A 38 -14.79 -22.65 14.03
N VAL A 39 -14.35 -23.84 14.35
CA VAL A 39 -14.66 -25.05 13.57
C VAL A 39 -15.36 -26.05 14.45
N LYS A 40 -16.61 -26.33 14.14
CA LYS A 40 -17.37 -27.36 14.85
C LYS A 40 -16.98 -28.75 14.35
N ILE A 41 -16.77 -29.66 15.30
CA ILE A 41 -16.45 -31.08 15.08
C ILE A 41 -17.63 -31.92 15.52
N SER A 42 -18.01 -32.93 14.72
CA SER A 42 -19.18 -33.77 15.02
C SER A 42 -18.93 -34.85 16.06
N LYS A 43 -17.67 -35.14 16.37
CA LYS A 43 -17.26 -36.12 17.41
C LYS A 43 -16.44 -35.43 18.49
N PRO A 44 -17.08 -34.90 19.56
CA PRO A 44 -16.36 -34.14 20.60
C PRO A 44 -15.28 -34.97 21.31
N GLU A 45 -15.46 -36.26 21.42
CA GLU A 45 -14.50 -37.21 22.00
C GLU A 45 -13.17 -37.27 21.25
N ALA A 46 -13.18 -36.88 19.98
CA ALA A 46 -11.96 -36.80 19.15
C ALA A 46 -11.32 -35.39 19.06
N MET A 47 -11.74 -34.46 19.93
CA MET A 47 -11.21 -33.10 19.94
C MET A 47 -9.69 -33.08 20.08
N GLN A 48 -9.11 -33.97 20.88
CA GLN A 48 -7.66 -34.04 21.07
C GLN A 48 -6.92 -34.36 19.74
N ILE A 49 -7.48 -35.26 18.93
CA ILE A 49 -6.93 -35.59 17.60
C ILE A 49 -6.97 -34.38 16.67
N ALA A 50 -8.06 -33.61 16.76
CA ALA A 50 -8.20 -32.38 15.96
C ALA A 50 -7.21 -31.29 16.41
N LEU A 51 -7.03 -31.10 17.73
CA LEU A 51 -6.04 -30.17 18.29
C LEU A 51 -4.61 -30.53 17.83
N GLU A 52 -4.23 -31.80 17.92
CA GLU A 52 -2.92 -32.27 17.48
C GLU A 52 -2.74 -32.11 15.96
N ALA A 53 -3.78 -32.44 15.17
CA ALA A 53 -3.72 -32.31 13.72
C ALA A 53 -3.52 -30.84 13.29
N VAL A 54 -4.27 -29.91 13.86
CA VAL A 54 -4.13 -28.48 13.57
C VAL A 54 -2.86 -27.91 14.17
N GLY A 55 -2.38 -28.43 15.31
CA GLY A 55 -1.10 -28.09 15.90
C GLY A 55 0.09 -28.24 14.94
N THR A 56 0.00 -29.19 14.00
CA THR A 56 1.08 -29.37 12.98
C THR A 56 1.19 -28.19 12.00
N LEU A 57 0.17 -27.36 11.91
CA LEU A 57 0.18 -26.15 11.07
C LEU A 57 0.89 -24.97 11.76
N SER A 58 1.03 -25.04 13.08
CA SER A 58 1.71 -23.98 13.84
C SER A 58 3.19 -23.93 13.50
N LYS A 59 3.70 -22.72 13.35
CA LYS A 59 5.10 -22.44 13.01
C LYS A 59 5.73 -21.55 14.07
N PRO A 60 7.04 -21.65 14.29
CA PRO A 60 7.72 -20.74 15.19
C PRO A 60 7.66 -19.30 14.64
N VAL A 61 7.31 -18.36 15.50
CA VAL A 61 7.31 -16.91 15.17
C VAL A 61 8.73 -16.45 14.95
N VAL A 62 8.99 -15.82 13.81
CA VAL A 62 10.29 -15.21 13.50
C VAL A 62 10.33 -13.81 14.13
N SER A 63 10.61 -13.76 15.44
CA SER A 63 10.83 -12.52 16.18
C SER A 63 12.05 -12.64 17.08
N LEU A 64 12.88 -11.59 17.11
CA LEU A 64 14.05 -11.52 18.01
C LEU A 64 13.65 -11.42 19.49
N ALA A 65 12.45 -10.93 19.78
CA ALA A 65 11.97 -10.72 21.14
C ALA A 65 11.33 -11.97 21.77
N GLN A 66 10.85 -12.94 20.96
CA GLN A 66 10.13 -14.12 21.43
C GLN A 66 10.48 -15.36 20.59
N ALA A 67 11.77 -15.71 20.59
CA ALA A 67 12.26 -16.89 19.89
C ALA A 67 11.62 -18.17 20.47
N GLY A 68 10.96 -18.95 19.60
CA GLY A 68 10.38 -20.24 19.95
C GLY A 68 8.87 -20.20 20.32
N ALA A 69 8.23 -19.03 20.31
CA ALA A 69 6.77 -18.96 20.44
C ALA A 69 6.09 -19.47 19.16
N GLU A 70 4.99 -20.17 19.29
CA GLU A 70 4.17 -20.61 18.15
C GLU A 70 3.32 -19.47 17.61
N ASP A 71 3.05 -19.47 16.30
CA ASP A 71 2.24 -18.43 15.63
C ASP A 71 0.74 -18.59 15.87
N LEU A 72 0.28 -19.79 16.17
CA LEU A 72 -1.13 -20.10 16.40
C LEU A 72 -1.40 -20.44 17.87
N LYS A 73 -2.51 -19.93 18.39
CA LYS A 73 -3.13 -20.35 19.64
C LYS A 73 -4.35 -21.19 19.30
N ILE A 74 -4.25 -22.47 19.63
CA ILE A 74 -5.27 -23.47 19.34
C ILE A 74 -5.87 -23.90 20.66
N SER A 75 -7.21 -23.83 20.77
CA SER A 75 -7.95 -24.23 21.97
C SER A 75 -9.28 -24.85 21.59
N SER A 76 -9.96 -25.46 22.54
CA SER A 76 -11.31 -26.00 22.38
C SER A 76 -12.29 -25.28 23.30
N ASP A 77 -13.51 -25.09 22.81
CA ASP A 77 -14.65 -24.57 23.58
C ASP A 77 -15.85 -25.47 23.32
N GLY A 78 -16.04 -26.45 24.21
CA GLY A 78 -17.04 -27.52 24.01
C GLY A 78 -16.72 -28.35 22.76
N ASP A 79 -17.65 -28.37 21.80
CA ASP A 79 -17.54 -29.09 20.53
C ASP A 79 -16.79 -28.30 19.44
N ASP A 80 -16.36 -27.08 19.74
CA ASP A 80 -15.75 -26.16 18.79
C ASP A 80 -14.23 -26.07 18.98
N LEU A 81 -13.51 -26.19 17.90
CA LEU A 81 -12.08 -25.89 17.81
C LEU A 81 -11.91 -24.41 17.51
N LEU A 82 -11.17 -23.71 18.36
CA LEU A 82 -10.85 -22.30 18.22
C LEU A 82 -9.39 -22.13 17.80
N ILE A 83 -9.18 -21.41 16.71
CA ILE A 83 -7.84 -21.10 16.18
C ILE A 83 -7.72 -19.58 16.08
N SER A 84 -6.73 -19.02 16.75
CA SER A 84 -6.39 -17.60 16.72
C SER A 84 -4.89 -17.40 16.57
N LEU A 85 -4.46 -16.20 16.23
CA LEU A 85 -3.03 -15.85 16.28
C LEU A 85 -2.58 -15.79 17.75
N SER A 86 -1.37 -16.22 18.01
CA SER A 86 -0.75 -16.02 19.33
C SER A 86 -0.41 -14.53 19.53
N ASP A 87 -0.27 -14.10 20.78
CA ASP A 87 0.11 -12.71 21.10
C ASP A 87 1.47 -12.36 20.47
N ALA A 88 2.38 -13.34 20.38
CA ALA A 88 3.67 -13.19 19.73
C ALA A 88 3.54 -12.93 18.24
N GLU A 89 2.69 -13.67 17.52
CA GLU A 89 2.46 -13.46 16.09
C GLU A 89 1.67 -12.18 15.81
N VAL A 90 0.74 -11.80 16.71
CA VAL A 90 0.05 -10.49 16.62
C VAL A 90 1.08 -9.37 16.63
N LEU A 91 1.95 -9.32 17.63
CA LEU A 91 3.01 -8.31 17.73
C LEU A 91 3.97 -8.34 16.53
N ALA A 92 4.40 -9.53 16.10
CA ALA A 92 5.29 -9.67 14.95
C ALA A 92 4.61 -9.22 13.65
N THR A 93 3.32 -9.49 13.50
CA THR A 93 2.52 -9.04 12.34
C THR A 93 2.35 -7.53 12.36
N ASP A 94 2.07 -6.92 13.51
CA ASP A 94 1.94 -5.47 13.64
C ASP A 94 3.25 -4.74 13.33
N GLU A 95 4.38 -5.25 13.82
CA GLU A 95 5.69 -4.69 13.49
C GLU A 95 6.01 -4.80 12.00
N ARG A 96 5.68 -5.95 11.38
CA ARG A 96 5.88 -6.18 9.94
C ARG A 96 5.00 -5.25 9.11
N THR A 97 3.71 -5.15 9.48
CA THR A 97 2.73 -4.25 8.84
C THR A 97 3.18 -2.81 8.92
N MET A 98 3.60 -2.36 10.10
CA MET A 98 4.10 -0.99 10.31
C MET A 98 5.34 -0.70 9.46
N ARG A 99 6.30 -1.62 9.42
CA ARG A 99 7.53 -1.48 8.63
C ARG A 99 7.23 -1.41 7.12
N GLN A 100 6.35 -2.29 6.64
CA GLN A 100 5.93 -2.28 5.24
C GLN A 100 5.16 -1.00 4.90
N SER A 101 4.25 -0.54 5.77
CA SER A 101 3.51 0.70 5.57
C SER A 101 4.43 1.91 5.48
N LEU A 102 5.43 2.02 6.35
CA LEU A 102 6.44 3.09 6.30
C LEU A 102 7.21 3.11 4.98
N GLU A 103 7.61 1.94 4.48
CA GLU A 103 8.34 1.82 3.21
C GLU A 103 7.47 2.22 2.02
N ILE A 104 6.22 1.77 2.00
CA ILE A 104 5.27 2.09 0.93
C ILE A 104 4.92 3.58 0.94
N ILE A 105 4.63 4.15 2.11
CA ILE A 105 4.35 5.58 2.25
C ILE A 105 5.54 6.40 1.77
N ARG A 106 6.77 6.02 2.14
CA ARG A 106 7.98 6.71 1.67
C ARG A 106 8.06 6.68 0.15
N ARG A 107 7.89 5.52 -0.48
CA ARG A 107 7.89 5.42 -1.95
C ARG A 107 6.82 6.31 -2.59
N ARG A 108 5.60 6.32 -2.05
CA ARG A 108 4.52 7.15 -2.57
C ARG A 108 4.83 8.64 -2.48
N VAL A 109 5.39 9.08 -1.37
CA VAL A 109 5.75 10.48 -1.16
C VAL A 109 6.96 10.88 -2.02
N ASP A 110 7.95 10.00 -2.18
CA ASP A 110 9.12 10.22 -3.05
C ASP A 110 8.72 10.35 -4.53
N GLU A 111 7.77 9.54 -5.00
CA GLU A 111 7.26 9.56 -6.38
C GLU A 111 6.51 10.87 -6.73
N VAL A 112 5.93 11.54 -5.75
CA VAL A 112 5.31 12.88 -5.94
C VAL A 112 6.38 13.96 -6.18
N GLY A 113 7.66 13.62 -6.01
CA GLY A 113 8.76 14.56 -6.19
C GLY A 113 8.92 15.56 -5.05
N THR A 114 8.36 15.26 -3.89
CA THR A 114 8.54 16.06 -2.68
C THR A 114 9.95 15.88 -2.15
N ARG A 115 10.57 16.99 -1.72
CA ARG A 115 11.95 16.98 -1.26
C ARG A 115 12.00 16.80 0.24
N GLU A 116 12.79 15.79 0.67
CA GLU A 116 13.12 15.53 2.07
C GLU A 116 11.91 15.37 2.99
N PRO A 117 10.96 14.45 2.69
CA PRO A 117 9.87 14.17 3.61
C PRO A 117 10.41 13.52 4.88
N THR A 118 9.88 13.92 6.03
CA THR A 118 10.15 13.23 7.29
C THR A 118 9.04 12.23 7.54
N ILE A 119 9.35 10.93 7.52
CA ILE A 119 8.40 9.84 7.76
C ILE A 119 8.94 8.99 8.89
N GLN A 120 8.25 9.00 10.03
CA GLN A 120 8.70 8.36 11.26
C GLN A 120 7.58 7.60 11.94
N ARG A 121 7.92 6.45 12.53
CA ARG A 121 7.03 5.73 13.44
C ARG A 121 6.87 6.53 14.74
N GLN A 122 5.64 6.70 15.18
CA GLN A 122 5.30 7.32 16.45
C GLN A 122 4.49 6.34 17.32
N GLY A 123 5.13 5.74 18.31
CA GLY A 123 4.51 4.69 19.14
C GLY A 123 4.40 3.36 18.41
N VAL A 124 3.33 2.60 18.69
CA VAL A 124 3.15 1.23 18.20
C VAL A 124 2.39 1.21 16.87
N ASP A 125 1.44 2.12 16.69
CA ASP A 125 0.39 2.10 15.66
C ASP A 125 0.27 3.39 14.84
N ARG A 126 1.13 4.40 15.06
CA ARG A 126 1.05 5.69 14.41
C ARG A 126 2.27 5.99 13.54
N ILE A 127 2.03 6.75 12.48
CA ILE A 127 3.05 7.26 11.56
C ILE A 127 2.93 8.77 11.49
N LEU A 128 4.02 9.47 11.76
CA LEU A 128 4.14 10.91 11.54
C LEU A 128 4.73 11.14 10.15
N ILE A 129 4.02 11.92 9.35
CA ILE A 129 4.44 12.30 7.98
C ILE A 129 4.49 13.81 7.90
N GLN A 130 5.65 14.35 7.60
CA GLN A 130 5.87 15.77 7.38
C GLN A 130 6.42 15.97 5.98
N VAL A 131 5.72 16.73 5.16
CA VAL A 131 6.08 16.93 3.76
C VAL A 131 6.14 18.42 3.46
N PRO A 132 7.35 18.97 3.27
CA PRO A 132 7.51 20.38 2.95
C PRO A 132 7.14 20.65 1.48
N GLY A 133 6.57 21.83 1.21
CA GLY A 133 6.37 22.33 -0.16
C GLY A 133 5.22 21.68 -0.94
N ILE A 134 4.34 20.93 -0.31
CA ILE A 134 3.13 20.42 -0.94
C ILE A 134 2.07 21.53 -1.03
N GLY A 135 1.49 21.67 -2.23
CA GLY A 135 0.44 22.64 -2.48
C GLY A 135 -0.94 22.25 -1.91
N SER A 136 -1.21 20.93 -1.76
CA SER A 136 -2.50 20.42 -1.31
C SER A 136 -2.34 19.23 -0.35
N ALA A 137 -2.82 19.39 0.88
CA ALA A 137 -2.90 18.29 1.84
C ALA A 137 -3.89 17.21 1.39
N THR A 138 -4.92 17.59 0.65
CA THR A 138 -5.94 16.65 0.13
C THR A 138 -5.36 15.68 -0.88
N GLU A 139 -4.51 16.15 -1.80
CA GLU A 139 -3.82 15.33 -2.79
C GLU A 139 -2.87 14.33 -2.10
N LEU A 140 -2.09 14.80 -1.13
CA LEU A 140 -1.22 13.93 -0.35
C LEU A 140 -2.01 12.84 0.38
N LYS A 141 -3.13 13.20 1.01
CA LYS A 141 -4.00 12.23 1.70
C LYS A 141 -4.56 11.18 0.76
N ALA A 142 -5.00 11.57 -0.43
CA ALA A 142 -5.49 10.64 -1.44
C ALA A 142 -4.41 9.61 -1.83
N LEU A 143 -3.17 10.07 -2.01
CA LEU A 143 -2.05 9.21 -2.37
C LEU A 143 -1.63 8.27 -1.23
N ILE A 144 -1.53 8.75 0.01
CA ILE A 144 -1.05 7.91 1.12
C ILE A 144 -2.15 7.08 1.77
N GLY A 145 -3.42 7.52 1.71
CA GLY A 145 -4.55 6.86 2.38
C GLY A 145 -5.14 5.67 1.63
N THR A 146 -4.99 5.64 0.31
CA THR A 146 -5.50 4.56 -0.54
C THR A 146 -4.72 3.28 -0.31
N THR A 147 -5.41 2.16 -0.08
CA THR A 147 -4.74 0.86 0.11
C THR A 147 -4.08 0.36 -1.17
N ALA A 148 -4.67 0.67 -2.33
CA ALA A 148 -4.21 0.30 -3.67
C ALA A 148 -4.00 -1.21 -3.84
N GLN A 149 -4.91 -2.01 -3.29
CA GLN A 149 -4.93 -3.46 -3.47
C GLN A 149 -5.41 -3.80 -4.86
N LEU A 150 -4.49 -4.03 -5.77
CA LEU A 150 -4.79 -4.43 -7.13
C LEU A 150 -4.89 -5.94 -7.22
N THR A 151 -5.99 -6.44 -7.81
CA THR A 151 -6.14 -7.85 -8.15
C THR A 151 -6.71 -8.00 -9.55
N PHE A 152 -6.32 -9.09 -10.19
CA PHE A 152 -6.79 -9.46 -11.51
C PHE A 152 -7.61 -10.75 -11.37
N GLN A 153 -8.88 -10.71 -11.76
CA GLN A 153 -9.85 -11.76 -11.47
C GLN A 153 -10.66 -12.14 -12.71
N ALA A 154 -11.04 -13.42 -12.76
CA ALA A 154 -11.94 -13.92 -13.79
C ALA A 154 -13.34 -13.33 -13.61
N VAL A 155 -13.96 -12.89 -14.72
CA VAL A 155 -15.34 -12.43 -14.75
C VAL A 155 -16.27 -13.61 -15.06
N ILE A 156 -17.22 -13.85 -14.17
CA ILE A 156 -18.26 -14.89 -14.35
C ILE A 156 -19.52 -14.27 -14.99
N GLY A 157 -19.85 -13.04 -14.60
CA GLY A 157 -21.02 -12.35 -15.12
C GLY A 157 -21.07 -10.87 -14.79
N LYS A 158 -21.98 -10.17 -15.42
CA LYS A 158 -22.26 -8.75 -15.22
C LYS A 158 -23.74 -8.59 -14.86
N ASN A 159 -24.06 -7.89 -13.79
CA ASN A 159 -25.40 -7.72 -13.24
C ASN A 159 -25.70 -6.25 -12.95
N SER A 160 -26.98 -5.89 -13.01
CA SER A 160 -27.47 -4.55 -12.65
C SER A 160 -27.95 -4.45 -11.19
N SER A 161 -27.69 -5.45 -10.35
CA SER A 161 -28.10 -5.47 -8.95
C SER A 161 -26.97 -5.96 -8.04
N SER A 162 -26.87 -5.38 -6.86
CA SER A 162 -25.90 -5.71 -5.80
C SER A 162 -26.26 -6.95 -4.99
N GLY A 163 -26.96 -7.93 -5.59
CA GLY A 163 -27.34 -9.15 -4.87
C GLY A 163 -26.12 -9.94 -4.38
N PRO A 164 -26.23 -10.64 -3.22
CA PRO A 164 -25.15 -11.49 -2.76
C PRO A 164 -24.88 -12.59 -3.79
N SER A 165 -23.60 -12.90 -4.00
CA SER A 165 -23.23 -14.04 -4.85
C SER A 165 -23.77 -15.32 -4.27
N SER A 166 -24.57 -16.06 -5.04
CA SER A 166 -25.15 -17.34 -4.63
C SER A 166 -24.16 -18.51 -4.75
N ALA A 167 -23.04 -18.32 -5.45
CA ALA A 167 -22.08 -19.36 -5.72
C ALA A 167 -20.89 -19.27 -4.76
N PHE A 168 -20.50 -20.42 -4.23
CA PHE A 168 -19.32 -20.52 -3.38
C PHE A 168 -18.04 -20.16 -4.18
N GLY A 169 -17.20 -19.32 -3.59
CA GLY A 169 -15.94 -18.88 -4.25
C GLY A 169 -16.11 -17.73 -5.24
N THR A 170 -17.25 -17.04 -5.23
CA THR A 170 -17.50 -15.85 -6.06
C THR A 170 -17.80 -14.63 -5.20
N GLN A 171 -17.54 -13.46 -5.74
CA GLN A 171 -17.84 -12.15 -5.11
C GLN A 171 -18.47 -11.21 -6.13
N VAL A 172 -19.29 -10.29 -5.64
CA VAL A 172 -19.94 -9.26 -6.48
C VAL A 172 -19.35 -7.92 -6.11
N LEU A 173 -18.74 -7.24 -7.07
CA LEU A 173 -18.10 -5.94 -6.88
C LEU A 173 -18.72 -4.87 -7.80
N PRO A 174 -18.82 -3.62 -7.34
CA PRO A 174 -19.30 -2.52 -8.16
C PRO A 174 -18.30 -2.16 -9.26
N ALA A 175 -18.81 -1.67 -10.39
CA ALA A 175 -18.01 -1.10 -11.45
C ALA A 175 -17.78 0.39 -11.19
N LEU A 176 -16.55 0.87 -11.32
CA LEU A 176 -16.21 2.29 -11.19
C LEU A 176 -16.68 3.09 -12.40
N ASP A 177 -16.49 2.57 -13.61
CA ASP A 177 -16.80 3.25 -14.88
C ASP A 177 -18.27 3.19 -15.29
N GLU A 178 -19.08 2.34 -14.63
CA GLU A 178 -20.47 2.09 -15.01
C GLU A 178 -21.38 2.15 -13.76
N GLU A 179 -21.96 3.30 -13.48
CA GLU A 179 -22.86 3.48 -12.32
C GLU A 179 -24.01 2.47 -12.32
N GLY A 180 -24.20 1.80 -11.18
CA GLY A 180 -25.25 0.80 -10.99
C GLY A 180 -24.98 -0.57 -11.60
N MET A 181 -23.78 -0.80 -12.15
CA MET A 181 -23.35 -2.11 -12.65
C MET A 181 -22.45 -2.82 -11.66
N PHE A 182 -22.60 -4.14 -11.58
CA PHE A 182 -21.84 -5.01 -10.72
C PHE A 182 -21.27 -6.18 -11.52
N TYR A 183 -20.05 -6.58 -11.19
CA TYR A 183 -19.42 -7.75 -11.76
C TYR A 183 -19.39 -8.90 -10.74
N THR A 184 -19.82 -10.08 -11.17
CA THR A 184 -19.61 -11.31 -10.43
C THR A 184 -18.27 -11.88 -10.85
N LEU A 185 -17.34 -11.98 -9.90
CA LEU A 185 -15.97 -12.37 -10.12
C LEU A 185 -15.65 -13.65 -9.33
N GLU A 186 -14.66 -14.40 -9.78
CA GLU A 186 -14.04 -15.41 -8.93
C GLU A 186 -13.31 -14.73 -7.78
N SER A 187 -13.51 -15.20 -6.53
CA SER A 187 -12.83 -14.62 -5.35
C SER A 187 -11.31 -14.85 -5.36
N ALA A 188 -10.86 -15.90 -6.07
CA ALA A 188 -9.45 -16.18 -6.24
C ALA A 188 -8.86 -15.28 -7.34
N ALA A 189 -7.89 -14.44 -6.98
CA ALA A 189 -7.17 -13.64 -7.95
C ALA A 189 -6.19 -14.50 -8.76
N VAL A 190 -6.17 -14.32 -10.08
CA VAL A 190 -5.20 -14.94 -10.98
C VAL A 190 -3.81 -14.35 -10.74
N VAL A 191 -3.75 -13.02 -10.64
CA VAL A 191 -2.53 -12.23 -10.35
C VAL A 191 -2.90 -11.10 -9.40
N THR A 192 -1.98 -10.73 -8.52
CA THR A 192 -2.15 -9.63 -7.56
C THR A 192 -1.14 -8.51 -7.82
N GLY A 193 -1.38 -7.34 -7.25
CA GLY A 193 -0.47 -6.20 -7.32
C GLY A 193 0.92 -6.47 -6.76
N GLU A 194 1.10 -7.46 -5.89
CA GLU A 194 2.42 -7.87 -5.38
C GLU A 194 3.37 -8.40 -6.47
N GLN A 195 2.80 -8.84 -7.59
CA GLN A 195 3.55 -9.33 -8.74
C GLN A 195 3.86 -8.23 -9.77
N LEU A 196 3.40 -6.99 -9.55
CA LEU A 196 3.79 -5.84 -10.35
C LEU A 196 5.24 -5.43 -10.07
N VAL A 197 5.98 -5.15 -11.14
CA VAL A 197 7.35 -4.62 -11.08
C VAL A 197 7.35 -3.15 -11.44
N ASP A 198 6.46 -2.74 -12.35
CA ASP A 198 6.44 -1.38 -12.89
C ASP A 198 5.02 -0.98 -13.29
N ALA A 199 4.72 0.30 -13.15
CA ALA A 199 3.49 0.92 -13.61
C ALA A 199 3.80 2.36 -14.05
N GLN A 200 3.36 2.78 -15.25
CA GLN A 200 3.65 4.09 -15.82
C GLN A 200 2.41 4.70 -16.45
N PRO A 201 2.18 6.01 -16.29
CA PRO A 201 1.11 6.70 -17.00
C PRO A 201 1.37 6.59 -18.51
N SER A 202 0.31 6.39 -19.27
CA SER A 202 0.35 6.19 -20.72
C SER A 202 -0.95 6.68 -21.36
N PHE A 203 -1.10 6.46 -22.65
CA PHE A 203 -2.33 6.71 -23.38
C PHE A 203 -2.77 5.44 -24.12
N ASP A 204 -4.08 5.23 -24.20
CA ASP A 204 -4.66 4.14 -25.00
C ASP A 204 -4.58 4.46 -26.51
N GLN A 205 -5.03 3.53 -27.34
CA GLN A 205 -5.04 3.70 -28.80
C GLN A 205 -5.92 4.86 -29.28
N ASN A 206 -6.84 5.34 -28.44
CA ASN A 206 -7.73 6.46 -28.70
C ASN A 206 -7.20 7.79 -28.13
N GLY A 207 -5.99 7.80 -27.56
CA GLY A 207 -5.40 8.97 -26.92
C GLY A 207 -5.98 9.30 -25.55
N ARG A 208 -6.68 8.38 -24.89
CA ARG A 208 -7.21 8.56 -23.52
C ARG A 208 -6.17 8.14 -22.50
N PRO A 209 -6.10 8.84 -21.34
CA PRO A 209 -5.19 8.48 -20.26
C PRO A 209 -5.39 7.03 -19.79
N ALA A 210 -4.30 6.33 -19.58
CA ALA A 210 -4.25 4.92 -19.23
C ALA A 210 -3.00 4.63 -18.39
N VAL A 211 -2.86 3.42 -17.86
CA VAL A 211 -1.68 3.00 -17.10
C VAL A 211 -1.11 1.73 -17.71
N ASN A 212 0.13 1.80 -18.18
CA ASN A 212 0.89 0.62 -18.55
C ASN A 212 1.42 -0.08 -17.31
N PHE A 213 1.33 -1.39 -17.26
CA PHE A 213 1.89 -2.19 -16.18
C PHE A 213 2.73 -3.35 -16.67
N ARG A 214 3.60 -3.86 -15.82
CA ARG A 214 4.42 -5.03 -16.08
C ARG A 214 4.57 -5.88 -14.81
N PHE A 215 4.35 -7.19 -14.97
CA PHE A 215 4.53 -8.18 -13.92
C PHE A 215 5.98 -8.68 -13.82
N ASN A 216 6.33 -9.24 -12.67
CA ASN A 216 7.52 -10.04 -12.49
C ASN A 216 7.39 -11.39 -13.25
N PRO A 217 8.47 -12.19 -13.38
CA PRO A 217 8.41 -13.45 -14.14
C PRO A 217 7.34 -14.43 -13.65
N THR A 218 7.05 -14.46 -12.35
CA THR A 218 6.02 -15.33 -11.78
C THR A 218 4.60 -14.88 -12.16
N GLY A 219 4.33 -13.58 -12.04
CA GLY A 219 3.06 -12.98 -12.45
C GLY A 219 2.85 -13.07 -13.96
N ALA A 220 3.92 -12.79 -14.74
CA ALA A 220 3.89 -12.90 -16.20
C ALA A 220 3.50 -14.32 -16.68
N ARG A 221 4.05 -15.35 -16.03
CA ARG A 221 3.69 -16.74 -16.36
C ARG A 221 2.22 -17.02 -16.03
N LYS A 222 1.76 -16.72 -14.81
CA LYS A 222 0.36 -16.93 -14.42
C LYS A 222 -0.61 -16.18 -15.32
N PHE A 223 -0.28 -14.92 -15.65
CA PHE A 223 -1.09 -14.09 -16.52
C PHE A 223 -1.09 -14.60 -17.96
N GLY A 224 0.08 -15.04 -18.47
CA GLY A 224 0.22 -15.66 -19.78
C GLY A 224 -0.60 -16.94 -19.89
N ASP A 225 -0.44 -17.88 -18.95
CA ASP A 225 -1.19 -19.14 -18.94
C ASP A 225 -2.70 -18.86 -18.92
N TYR A 226 -3.17 -17.98 -18.04
CA TYR A 226 -4.57 -17.60 -17.96
C TYR A 226 -5.08 -16.96 -19.27
N THR A 227 -4.35 -16.01 -19.84
CA THR A 227 -4.78 -15.34 -21.08
C THR A 227 -4.78 -16.28 -22.29
N ALA A 228 -3.93 -17.31 -22.31
CA ALA A 228 -3.92 -18.32 -23.36
C ALA A 228 -5.20 -19.19 -23.34
N GLU A 229 -5.68 -19.54 -22.15
CA GLU A 229 -6.85 -20.40 -21.94
C GLU A 229 -8.19 -19.64 -22.07
N ASN A 230 -8.19 -18.29 -21.88
CA ASN A 230 -9.39 -17.48 -21.77
C ASN A 230 -9.50 -16.38 -22.84
N ILE A 231 -8.99 -16.62 -24.04
CA ILE A 231 -9.13 -15.67 -25.16
C ILE A 231 -10.64 -15.48 -25.48
N GLY A 232 -11.06 -14.23 -25.62
CA GLY A 232 -12.45 -13.83 -25.85
C GLY A 232 -13.28 -13.65 -24.57
N SER A 233 -12.73 -13.99 -23.41
CA SER A 233 -13.39 -13.80 -22.11
C SER A 233 -13.02 -12.44 -21.49
N PRO A 234 -13.94 -11.80 -20.73
CA PRO A 234 -13.63 -10.59 -19.99
C PRO A 234 -12.78 -10.91 -18.76
N PHE A 235 -11.95 -9.97 -18.38
CA PHE A 235 -10.99 -10.09 -17.28
C PHE A 235 -11.00 -8.82 -16.43
N ALA A 236 -11.42 -8.93 -15.17
CA ALA A 236 -11.59 -7.76 -14.31
C ALA A 236 -10.28 -7.32 -13.66
N ILE A 237 -10.02 -6.03 -13.71
CA ILE A 237 -8.99 -5.34 -12.96
C ILE A 237 -9.68 -4.66 -11.77
N VAL A 238 -9.39 -5.13 -10.58
CA VAL A 238 -10.03 -4.72 -9.32
C VAL A 238 -9.04 -3.96 -8.47
N LEU A 239 -9.43 -2.77 -8.04
CA LEU A 239 -8.67 -1.92 -7.11
C LEU A 239 -9.54 -1.64 -5.88
N ASP A 240 -9.05 -1.98 -4.70
CA ASP A 240 -9.74 -1.72 -3.42
C ASP A 240 -11.21 -2.15 -3.41
N GLN A 241 -11.51 -3.33 -3.98
CA GLN A 241 -12.84 -3.95 -4.09
C GLN A 241 -13.79 -3.23 -5.08
N GLU A 242 -13.27 -2.44 -6.00
CA GLU A 242 -14.02 -1.85 -7.12
C GLU A 242 -13.41 -2.28 -8.45
N VAL A 243 -14.25 -2.61 -9.42
CA VAL A 243 -13.81 -2.96 -10.78
C VAL A 243 -13.54 -1.69 -11.55
N ILE A 244 -12.24 -1.40 -11.78
CA ILE A 244 -11.83 -0.20 -12.55
C ILE A 244 -11.88 -0.42 -14.06
N SER A 245 -11.76 -1.68 -14.51
CA SER A 245 -11.86 -2.03 -15.93
C SER A 245 -12.10 -3.53 -16.08
N ALA A 246 -12.82 -3.94 -17.10
CA ALA A 246 -13.05 -5.34 -17.43
C ALA A 246 -12.85 -5.60 -18.94
N PRO A 247 -11.61 -5.45 -19.47
CA PRO A 247 -11.33 -5.68 -20.87
C PRO A 247 -11.52 -7.14 -21.28
N VAL A 248 -11.84 -7.36 -22.56
CA VAL A 248 -11.86 -8.69 -23.15
C VAL A 248 -10.44 -9.07 -23.58
N ILE A 249 -10.00 -10.27 -23.27
CA ILE A 249 -8.71 -10.81 -23.65
C ILE A 249 -8.70 -11.02 -25.17
N GLN A 250 -7.93 -10.23 -25.91
CA GLN A 250 -7.85 -10.29 -27.37
C GLN A 250 -6.92 -11.40 -27.88
N SER A 251 -5.86 -11.67 -27.13
CA SER A 251 -4.81 -12.63 -27.49
C SER A 251 -4.03 -13.09 -26.28
N HIS A 252 -3.27 -14.17 -26.44
CA HIS A 252 -2.29 -14.61 -25.45
C HIS A 252 -1.25 -13.52 -25.15
N ILE A 253 -0.98 -13.24 -23.87
CA ILE A 253 -0.07 -12.19 -23.39
C ILE A 253 1.09 -12.82 -22.59
N PRO A 254 2.07 -13.46 -23.23
CA PRO A 254 3.16 -14.15 -22.53
C PRO A 254 4.16 -13.21 -21.85
N GLY A 255 4.21 -11.95 -22.29
CA GLY A 255 5.15 -10.93 -21.76
C GLY A 255 4.77 -10.36 -20.41
N GLY A 256 3.58 -10.66 -19.89
CA GLY A 256 3.13 -10.20 -18.59
C GLY A 256 3.02 -8.68 -18.46
N SER A 257 2.81 -7.97 -19.57
CA SER A 257 2.57 -6.53 -19.59
C SER A 257 1.21 -6.24 -20.21
N GLY A 258 0.59 -5.17 -19.79
CA GLY A 258 -0.71 -4.75 -20.28
C GLY A 258 -0.97 -3.28 -20.01
N ILE A 259 -2.17 -2.85 -20.40
CA ILE A 259 -2.62 -1.48 -20.20
C ILE A 259 -3.95 -1.51 -19.45
N ILE A 260 -4.03 -0.71 -18.40
CA ILE A 260 -5.28 -0.45 -17.66
C ILE A 260 -5.92 0.76 -18.33
N THR A 261 -7.05 0.53 -18.97
CA THR A 261 -7.88 1.57 -19.57
C THR A 261 -9.10 1.81 -18.71
N GLY A 262 -9.58 3.03 -18.68
CA GLY A 262 -10.74 3.45 -17.93
C GLY A 262 -11.09 4.89 -18.27
N ASN A 263 -12.02 5.48 -17.55
CA ASN A 263 -12.40 6.89 -17.75
C ASN A 263 -11.55 7.83 -16.90
N PHE A 264 -10.21 7.70 -17.03
CA PHE A 264 -9.24 8.45 -16.24
C PHE A 264 -8.95 9.84 -16.80
N THR A 265 -8.74 10.79 -15.92
CA THR A 265 -7.99 12.02 -16.20
C THR A 265 -6.50 11.75 -16.22
N VAL A 266 -5.69 12.66 -16.75
CA VAL A 266 -4.23 12.57 -16.73
C VAL A 266 -3.70 12.47 -15.30
N GLU A 267 -4.29 13.23 -14.38
CA GLU A 267 -3.92 13.23 -12.97
C GLU A 267 -4.25 11.89 -12.31
N GLU A 268 -5.45 11.35 -12.49
CA GLU A 268 -5.85 10.05 -11.95
C GLU A 268 -5.01 8.90 -12.48
N SER A 269 -4.68 8.89 -13.78
CA SER A 269 -3.80 7.87 -14.35
C SER A 269 -2.37 7.96 -13.80
N THR A 270 -1.87 9.17 -13.55
CA THR A 270 -0.57 9.40 -12.93
C THR A 270 -0.56 8.92 -11.47
N ASN A 271 -1.57 9.30 -10.70
CA ASN A 271 -1.72 8.90 -9.30
C ASN A 271 -1.88 7.37 -9.18
N LEU A 272 -2.68 6.76 -10.06
CA LEU A 272 -2.82 5.30 -10.10
C LEU A 272 -1.48 4.62 -10.41
N ALA A 273 -0.71 5.12 -11.37
CA ALA A 273 0.61 4.57 -11.68
C ALA A 273 1.57 4.67 -10.49
N ILE A 274 1.58 5.78 -9.76
CA ILE A 274 2.36 5.97 -8.53
C ILE A 274 1.95 4.94 -7.47
N LEU A 275 0.65 4.81 -7.22
CA LEU A 275 0.10 3.87 -6.23
C LEU A 275 0.49 2.42 -6.55
N LEU A 276 0.35 2.01 -7.81
CA LEU A 276 0.67 0.66 -8.26
C LEU A 276 2.17 0.37 -8.18
N ARG A 277 3.02 1.33 -8.53
CA ARG A 277 4.48 1.20 -8.46
C ARG A 277 4.99 1.12 -7.02
N ALA A 278 4.44 1.96 -6.15
CA ALA A 278 4.79 1.96 -4.73
C ALA A 278 4.29 0.71 -3.99
N GLY A 279 3.23 0.10 -4.49
CA GLY A 279 2.61 -1.10 -3.94
C GLY A 279 1.45 -0.85 -2.99
N ALA A 280 0.73 -1.92 -2.67
CA ALA A 280 -0.42 -1.92 -1.79
C ALA A 280 -0.03 -1.79 -0.32
N LEU A 281 -0.75 -0.94 0.42
CA LEU A 281 -0.64 -0.89 1.87
C LEU A 281 -1.19 -2.19 2.49
N PRO A 282 -0.49 -2.78 3.45
CA PRO A 282 -0.94 -4.01 4.12
C PRO A 282 -2.15 -3.77 5.04
N ALA A 283 -2.39 -2.52 5.43
CA ALA A 283 -3.53 -2.10 6.23
C ALA A 283 -4.03 -0.72 5.79
N GLY A 284 -5.32 -0.45 5.98
CA GLY A 284 -5.86 0.89 5.80
C GLY A 284 -5.30 1.88 6.82
N LEU A 285 -5.19 3.15 6.42
CA LEU A 285 -4.74 4.24 7.27
C LEU A 285 -5.91 5.13 7.64
N GLU A 286 -5.95 5.54 8.90
CA GLU A 286 -6.88 6.54 9.40
C GLU A 286 -6.11 7.83 9.75
N PHE A 287 -6.59 8.96 9.27
CA PHE A 287 -5.98 10.25 9.54
C PHE A 287 -6.47 10.78 10.89
N LEU A 288 -5.60 10.72 11.90
CA LEU A 288 -5.92 11.16 13.26
C LEU A 288 -5.79 12.67 13.43
N GLU A 289 -4.77 13.27 12.83
CA GLU A 289 -4.47 14.69 12.96
C GLU A 289 -3.86 15.20 11.65
N GLU A 290 -4.24 16.41 11.27
CA GLU A 290 -3.66 17.14 10.15
C GLU A 290 -3.30 18.55 10.60
N ARG A 291 -2.08 18.96 10.29
CA ARG A 291 -1.62 20.34 10.48
C ARG A 291 -1.02 20.86 9.16
N THR A 292 -1.70 21.80 8.57
CA THR A 292 -1.15 22.55 7.45
C THR A 292 -0.58 23.85 7.97
N ILE A 293 0.74 24.03 7.84
CA ILE A 293 1.41 25.29 8.17
C ILE A 293 1.39 26.12 6.89
N GLY A 294 0.39 27.00 6.79
CA GLY A 294 0.24 27.90 5.64
C GLY A 294 1.33 28.95 5.56
N PRO A 295 1.50 29.59 4.37
CA PRO A 295 2.50 30.65 4.15
C PRO A 295 2.36 31.83 5.12
N GLU A 296 1.17 32.05 5.68
CA GLU A 296 0.90 33.20 6.58
C GLU A 296 1.61 33.05 7.93
N LEU A 297 1.67 31.85 8.53
CA LEU A 297 2.40 31.59 9.77
C LEU A 297 3.93 31.65 9.58
N GLY A 298 4.39 31.34 8.38
CA GLY A 298 5.80 31.48 7.99
C GLY A 298 6.19 32.88 7.57
N ALA A 299 5.25 33.74 7.12
CA ALA A 299 5.55 35.03 6.50
C ALA A 299 6.26 35.97 7.47
N ASP A 300 5.88 36.02 8.73
CA ASP A 300 6.52 36.87 9.71
C ASP A 300 7.91 36.33 10.13
N SER A 301 8.03 35.03 10.27
CA SER A 301 9.32 34.37 10.53
C SER A 301 10.27 34.53 9.33
N ILE A 302 9.75 34.40 8.11
CA ILE A 302 10.51 34.60 6.87
C ILE A 302 10.94 36.07 6.75
N LYS A 303 10.08 37.05 7.04
CA LYS A 303 10.43 38.46 7.04
C LYS A 303 11.49 38.78 8.08
N ALA A 304 11.32 38.31 9.31
CA ALA A 304 12.28 38.46 10.38
C ALA A 304 13.63 37.81 10.03
N GLY A 305 13.61 36.58 9.52
CA GLY A 305 14.80 35.85 9.08
C GLY A 305 15.54 36.56 7.91
N LYS A 306 14.81 37.03 6.90
CA LYS A 306 15.38 37.80 5.79
C LYS A 306 16.05 39.09 6.30
N LEU A 307 15.38 39.84 7.18
CA LEU A 307 15.91 41.05 7.76
C LEU A 307 17.17 40.74 8.57
N ALA A 308 17.15 39.73 9.41
CA ALA A 308 18.30 39.30 10.20
C ALA A 308 19.51 38.92 9.32
N CYS A 309 19.27 38.14 8.24
CA CYS A 309 20.32 37.81 7.27
C CYS A 309 20.91 39.02 6.58
N VAL A 310 20.10 39.99 6.13
CA VAL A 310 20.57 41.23 5.48
C VAL A 310 21.39 42.06 6.46
N VAL A 311 20.91 42.20 7.70
CA VAL A 311 21.63 42.96 8.75
C VAL A 311 22.96 42.29 9.08
N ALA A 312 22.96 40.97 9.29
CA ALA A 312 24.19 40.21 9.56
C ALA A 312 25.20 40.33 8.39
N PHE A 313 24.73 40.19 7.16
CA PHE A 313 25.56 40.30 5.97
C PHE A 313 26.15 41.70 5.84
N ALA A 314 25.34 42.75 6.03
CA ALA A 314 25.83 44.14 6.02
C ALA A 314 26.86 44.42 7.14
N ALA A 315 26.63 43.86 8.33
CA ALA A 315 27.56 43.97 9.44
C ALA A 315 28.92 43.31 9.14
N VAL A 316 28.92 42.13 8.50
CA VAL A 316 30.15 41.44 8.07
C VAL A 316 30.90 42.28 7.03
N LEU A 317 30.19 42.80 6.01
CA LEU A 317 30.82 43.66 4.99
C LEU A 317 31.45 44.89 5.61
N ALA A 318 30.73 45.55 6.52
CA ALA A 318 31.24 46.73 7.24
C ALA A 318 32.46 46.40 8.10
N PHE A 319 32.41 45.30 8.87
CA PHE A 319 33.53 44.86 9.69
C PHE A 319 34.76 44.55 8.86
N MET A 320 34.61 43.81 7.75
CA MET A 320 35.72 43.47 6.85
C MET A 320 36.37 44.74 6.24
N PHE A 321 35.54 45.72 5.85
CA PHE A 321 36.05 46.98 5.31
C PHE A 321 36.80 47.79 6.37
N LEU A 322 36.26 47.91 7.58
CA LEU A 322 36.88 48.67 8.68
C LEU A 322 38.16 48.02 9.19
N SER A 323 38.21 46.69 9.25
CA SER A 323 39.35 45.96 9.81
C SER A 323 40.52 45.82 8.81
N TYR A 324 40.22 45.65 7.51
CA TYR A 324 41.22 45.32 6.49
C TYR A 324 41.36 46.40 5.41
N GLY A 325 40.60 47.50 5.47
CA GLY A 325 40.68 48.61 4.52
C GLY A 325 40.51 48.17 3.06
N MET A 326 41.41 48.53 2.16
CA MET A 326 41.36 48.19 0.75
C MET A 326 41.34 46.68 0.49
N PHE A 327 42.04 45.85 1.28
CA PHE A 327 42.00 44.41 1.15
C PHE A 327 40.62 43.84 1.55
N GLY A 328 39.95 44.47 2.52
CA GLY A 328 38.57 44.18 2.88
C GLY A 328 37.57 44.40 1.73
N LEU A 329 37.83 45.42 0.88
CA LEU A 329 36.99 45.63 -0.31
C LEU A 329 37.07 44.47 -1.29
N PHE A 330 38.26 43.94 -1.59
CA PHE A 330 38.42 42.77 -2.46
C PHE A 330 37.76 41.53 -1.85
N ALA A 331 37.91 41.33 -0.54
CA ALA A 331 37.24 40.21 0.17
C ALA A 331 35.72 40.32 0.12
N ASN A 332 35.18 41.54 0.26
CA ASN A 332 33.73 41.77 0.15
C ASN A 332 33.18 41.48 -1.25
N VAL A 333 33.90 41.85 -2.31
CA VAL A 333 33.51 41.52 -3.68
C VAL A 333 33.49 40.00 -3.88
N ALA A 334 34.52 39.30 -3.40
CA ALA A 334 34.58 37.84 -3.47
C ALA A 334 33.41 37.19 -2.68
N LEU A 335 33.08 37.73 -1.50
CA LEU A 335 31.95 37.24 -0.68
C LEU A 335 30.60 37.41 -1.39
N ILE A 336 30.37 38.57 -2.00
CA ILE A 336 29.15 38.86 -2.76
C ILE A 336 29.02 37.89 -3.94
N ILE A 337 30.11 37.72 -4.73
CA ILE A 337 30.10 36.76 -5.85
C ILE A 337 29.79 35.34 -5.37
N ASN A 338 30.39 34.92 -4.25
CA ASN A 338 30.15 33.61 -3.68
C ASN A 338 28.66 33.40 -3.28
N VAL A 339 28.04 34.39 -2.62
CA VAL A 339 26.64 34.37 -2.29
C VAL A 339 25.75 34.20 -3.54
N PHE A 340 26.01 34.99 -4.59
CA PHE A 340 25.27 34.86 -5.86
C PHE A 340 25.49 33.52 -6.51
N LEU A 341 26.67 32.92 -6.43
CA LEU A 341 26.99 31.62 -6.99
C LEU A 341 26.24 30.50 -6.24
N ILE A 342 26.20 30.59 -4.91
CA ILE A 342 25.43 29.62 -4.07
C ILE A 342 23.94 29.69 -4.41
N PHE A 343 23.35 30.90 -4.46
CA PHE A 343 21.93 31.04 -4.82
C PHE A 343 21.63 30.57 -6.25
N GLY A 344 22.54 30.89 -7.19
CA GLY A 344 22.42 30.40 -8.57
C GLY A 344 22.45 28.87 -8.66
N LEU A 345 23.36 28.22 -7.93
CA LEU A 345 23.50 26.79 -7.89
C LEU A 345 22.26 26.13 -7.22
N LEU A 346 21.80 26.65 -6.09
CA LEU A 346 20.59 26.19 -5.41
C LEU A 346 19.36 26.30 -6.30
N SER A 347 19.23 27.40 -7.06
CA SER A 347 18.15 27.60 -8.02
C SER A 347 18.23 26.61 -9.19
N ALA A 348 19.43 26.34 -9.70
CA ALA A 348 19.63 25.39 -10.81
C ALA A 348 19.29 23.93 -10.41
N ILE A 349 19.61 23.54 -9.17
CA ILE A 349 19.28 22.22 -8.62
C ILE A 349 17.83 22.19 -8.15
N GLY A 350 17.15 23.36 -8.07
CA GLY A 350 15.80 23.53 -7.55
C GLY A 350 15.68 23.19 -6.07
N ALA A 351 16.74 23.37 -5.26
CA ALA A 351 16.71 23.12 -3.82
C ALA A 351 15.81 24.12 -3.08
N THR A 352 15.02 23.64 -2.12
CA THR A 352 14.20 24.48 -1.24
C THR A 352 14.98 24.86 0.01
N LEU A 353 15.00 26.15 0.34
CA LEU A 353 15.53 26.63 1.61
C LEU A 353 14.48 26.44 2.69
N THR A 354 14.71 25.51 3.61
CA THR A 354 13.91 25.34 4.82
C THR A 354 14.51 26.15 5.97
N LEU A 355 13.66 26.84 6.74
CA LEU A 355 14.07 27.42 8.02
C LEU A 355 14.19 26.28 9.04
N PRO A 356 15.27 26.23 9.85
CA PRO A 356 15.44 25.23 10.88
C PRO A 356 14.37 25.35 11.98
#